data_abe2f1df648bbe3afacd855f8691e030
#
_entry.id   abe2f1df648bbe3afacd855f8691e030
#
_cell.length_a   1.000
_cell.length_b   1.000
_cell.length_c   1.000
_cell.angle_alpha   90.00
_cell.angle_beta   90.00
_cell.angle_gamma   90.00
#
_symmetry.space_group_name_H-M   'P 1'
#
loop_
_entity.id
_entity.type
_entity.pdbx_description
1 polymer ?
#
loop_
_entity_poly.entity_id
_entity_poly.type
_entity_poly.pdbx_seq_one_letter_code
_entity_poly.pdbx_strand_id
1 'polypeptide(L)'
;MKKLLKRKGDSTMKKLILFGDSIIKGVTFNGTGYHLCPDHDLPQLQARGIEIENHTKMGATIQDGLRSMERHLHACDTQTTVLLGYGGNDCDYDWQAISDAPDAEHQPNVSPQTFIESFRKAIRRAQDAGAMVAVASLVPLDSERYLRFISKGRDGGKILHWLGDAEHLYRWQEYYNSLAVQMARAFGCRIVDLRSAFLQSRNFPALLCPDGIHPTEQGYTLAHQTL
;
A
#
# COMPACT_ATOMS: atom_id res chain seq x y z
N MET A 1 4.08 12.68 42.60
CA MET A 1 4.10 11.27 42.15
C MET A 1 2.82 10.97 41.43
N LYS A 2 2.79 11.08 40.09
CA LYS A 2 1.66 10.65 39.24
C LYS A 2 1.93 9.22 38.75
N LYS A 3 1.20 8.23 39.29
CA LYS A 3 1.15 6.87 38.74
C LYS A 3 0.61 6.96 37.33
N LEU A 4 1.46 6.71 36.31
CA LEU A 4 0.97 6.40 34.96
C LEU A 4 0.15 5.09 35.05
N LEU A 5 -1.13 5.23 34.82
CA LEU A 5 -2.02 4.07 34.59
C LEU A 5 -1.50 3.33 33.35
N LYS A 6 -0.90 2.15 33.56
CA LYS A 6 -0.68 1.17 32.49
C LYS A 6 -2.03 0.91 31.83
N ARG A 7 -2.18 1.26 30.56
CA ARG A 7 -3.34 0.82 29.75
C ARG A 7 -3.34 -0.70 29.76
N LYS A 8 -4.42 -1.30 30.26
CA LYS A 8 -4.72 -2.73 30.12
C LYS A 8 -4.79 -3.01 28.61
N GLY A 9 -3.86 -3.83 28.08
CA GLY A 9 -3.95 -4.34 26.71
C GLY A 9 -2.71 -4.14 25.82
N ASP A 10 -1.51 -3.91 26.38
CA ASP A 10 -0.28 -4.02 25.59
C ASP A 10 0.12 -5.52 25.48
N SER A 11 -0.68 -6.26 24.72
CA SER A 11 -0.30 -7.59 24.23
C SER A 11 0.86 -7.35 23.26
N THR A 12 2.06 -7.78 23.64
CA THR A 12 3.23 -7.66 22.76
C THR A 12 2.96 -8.48 21.50
N MET A 13 2.95 -7.85 20.32
CA MET A 13 2.77 -8.53 19.04
C MET A 13 3.79 -9.68 18.90
N LYS A 14 3.31 -10.87 18.56
CA LYS A 14 4.15 -12.06 18.31
C LYS A 14 4.09 -12.53 16.86
N LYS A 15 3.03 -12.16 16.15
CA LYS A 15 2.84 -12.53 14.76
C LYS A 15 2.34 -11.35 13.95
N LEU A 16 2.93 -11.16 12.77
CA LEU A 16 2.52 -10.17 11.77
C LEU A 16 2.17 -10.90 10.47
N ILE A 17 0.93 -10.80 10.03
CA ILE A 17 0.45 -11.35 8.77
C ILE A 17 0.31 -10.19 7.77
N LEU A 18 0.99 -10.29 6.63
CA LEU A 18 1.01 -9.26 5.61
C LEU A 18 0.07 -9.62 4.46
N PHE A 19 -0.91 -8.75 4.18
CA PHE A 19 -1.70 -8.75 2.97
C PHE A 19 -1.51 -7.41 2.27
N GLY A 20 -1.02 -7.42 1.04
CA GLY A 20 -0.69 -6.19 0.33
C GLY A 20 -0.22 -6.43 -1.10
N ASP A 21 0.15 -5.35 -1.73
CA ASP A 21 0.66 -5.29 -3.09
C ASP A 21 2.21 -5.37 -3.14
N SER A 22 2.80 -4.88 -4.25
CA SER A 22 4.25 -4.84 -4.45
C SER A 22 4.98 -3.97 -3.42
N ILE A 23 4.35 -2.92 -2.90
CA ILE A 23 4.97 -2.02 -1.93
C ILE A 23 5.15 -2.75 -0.59
N ILE A 24 4.11 -3.42 -0.10
CA ILE A 24 4.21 -4.20 1.15
C ILE A 24 5.10 -5.42 0.96
N LYS A 25 5.17 -5.96 -0.26
CA LYS A 25 6.06 -7.07 -0.62
C LYS A 25 7.55 -6.69 -0.60
N GLY A 26 7.88 -5.41 -0.65
CA GLY A 26 9.26 -4.94 -0.71
C GLY A 26 9.86 -4.95 -2.13
N VAL A 27 9.04 -4.70 -3.17
CA VAL A 27 9.51 -4.69 -4.57
C VAL A 27 10.17 -3.35 -4.91
N THR A 28 11.37 -3.41 -5.49
CA THR A 28 12.11 -2.28 -6.09
C THR A 28 12.12 -2.41 -7.62
N PHE A 29 12.43 -1.31 -8.33
CA PHE A 29 12.56 -1.26 -9.78
C PHE A 29 13.86 -0.56 -10.20
N ASN A 30 14.74 -1.26 -10.94
CA ASN A 30 16.04 -0.71 -11.34
C ASN A 30 16.04 -0.02 -12.73
N GLY A 31 14.85 0.16 -13.34
CA GLY A 31 14.71 0.73 -14.70
C GLY A 31 14.48 -0.33 -15.79
N THR A 32 14.87 -1.57 -15.56
CA THR A 32 14.72 -2.71 -16.51
C THR A 32 13.91 -3.86 -15.93
N GLY A 33 13.94 -4.06 -14.61
CA GLY A 33 13.25 -5.18 -13.95
C GLY A 33 12.91 -4.89 -12.50
N TYR A 34 12.01 -5.72 -11.97
CA TYR A 34 11.58 -5.69 -10.58
C TYR A 34 12.40 -6.69 -9.75
N HIS A 35 12.76 -6.28 -8.54
CA HIS A 35 13.55 -7.08 -7.59
C HIS A 35 12.95 -6.92 -6.19
N LEU A 36 13.24 -7.87 -5.30
CA LEU A 36 12.93 -7.70 -3.88
C LEU A 36 14.04 -6.89 -3.20
N CYS A 37 13.65 -5.98 -2.32
CA CYS A 37 14.58 -5.30 -1.43
C CYS A 37 15.28 -6.33 -0.51
N PRO A 38 16.55 -6.16 -0.16
CA PRO A 38 17.26 -7.10 0.72
C PRO A 38 16.55 -7.38 2.05
N ASP A 39 15.93 -6.38 2.65
CA ASP A 39 15.22 -6.48 3.94
C ASP A 39 13.69 -6.67 3.79
N HIS A 40 13.23 -7.18 2.64
CA HIS A 40 11.80 -7.36 2.34
C HIS A 40 11.07 -8.32 3.29
N ASP A 41 11.77 -9.20 3.96
CA ASP A 41 11.28 -10.15 4.96
C ASP A 41 11.27 -9.60 6.39
N LEU A 42 11.58 -8.32 6.58
CA LEU A 42 11.55 -7.59 7.85
C LEU A 42 12.43 -8.23 8.94
N PRO A 43 13.73 -8.45 8.71
CA PRO A 43 14.62 -9.15 9.64
C PRO A 43 14.71 -8.47 11.01
N GLN A 44 14.53 -7.14 11.09
CA GLN A 44 14.51 -6.42 12.35
C GLN A 44 13.30 -6.77 13.25
N LEU A 45 12.16 -7.16 12.68
CA LEU A 45 11.01 -7.66 13.44
C LEU A 45 11.21 -9.13 13.84
N GLN A 46 11.74 -9.94 12.95
CA GLN A 46 12.07 -11.34 13.25
C GLN A 46 13.10 -11.44 14.37
N ALA A 47 14.13 -10.56 14.37
CA ALA A 47 15.13 -10.48 15.45
C ALA A 47 14.51 -10.13 16.83
N ARG A 48 13.31 -9.50 16.84
CA ARG A 48 12.53 -9.23 18.06
C ARG A 48 11.59 -10.38 18.43
N GLY A 49 11.68 -11.53 17.75
CA GLY A 49 10.86 -12.71 18.00
C GLY A 49 9.44 -12.62 17.40
N ILE A 50 9.23 -11.76 16.40
CA ILE A 50 7.94 -11.64 15.70
C ILE A 50 7.95 -12.58 14.51
N GLU A 51 7.00 -13.52 14.46
CA GLU A 51 6.76 -14.37 13.30
C GLU A 51 6.15 -13.54 12.17
N ILE A 52 6.71 -13.65 10.95
CA ILE A 52 6.20 -12.96 9.75
C ILE A 52 5.56 -13.98 8.82
N GLU A 53 4.29 -13.78 8.51
CA GLU A 53 3.55 -14.54 7.49
C GLU A 53 3.19 -13.61 6.33
N ASN A 54 3.71 -13.87 5.12
CA ASN A 54 3.65 -12.96 4.00
C ASN A 54 2.76 -13.51 2.87
N HIS A 55 1.61 -12.90 2.66
CA HIS A 55 0.65 -13.18 1.58
C HIS A 55 0.54 -12.03 0.57
N THR A 56 1.55 -11.18 0.50
CA THR A 56 1.58 -10.08 -0.46
C THR A 56 1.81 -10.58 -1.88
N LYS A 57 1.23 -9.87 -2.85
CA LYS A 57 1.36 -10.21 -4.27
C LYS A 57 1.58 -8.94 -5.08
N MET A 58 2.58 -8.95 -5.95
CA MET A 58 2.80 -7.87 -6.92
C MET A 58 1.55 -7.66 -7.79
N GLY A 59 1.17 -6.40 -8.00
CA GLY A 59 -0.01 -6.04 -8.81
C GLY A 59 -1.35 -6.31 -8.14
N ALA A 60 -1.38 -6.74 -6.87
CA ALA A 60 -2.63 -7.09 -6.19
C ALA A 60 -3.48 -5.86 -5.85
N THR A 61 -4.78 -5.98 -6.07
CA THR A 61 -5.82 -5.07 -5.59
C THR A 61 -6.39 -5.54 -4.25
N ILE A 62 -7.19 -4.71 -3.59
CA ILE A 62 -7.91 -5.10 -2.35
C ILE A 62 -8.82 -6.32 -2.57
N GLN A 63 -9.36 -6.51 -3.78
CA GLN A 63 -10.17 -7.68 -4.10
C GLN A 63 -9.33 -8.96 -4.17
N ASP A 64 -8.09 -8.87 -4.69
CA ASP A 64 -7.11 -9.97 -4.61
C ASP A 64 -6.77 -10.29 -3.16
N GLY A 65 -6.61 -9.23 -2.35
CA GLY A 65 -6.39 -9.34 -0.91
C GLY A 65 -7.50 -10.13 -0.22
N LEU A 66 -8.76 -9.81 -0.48
CA LEU A 66 -9.90 -10.55 0.08
C LEU A 66 -9.86 -12.03 -0.30
N ARG A 67 -9.61 -12.35 -1.58
CA ARG A 67 -9.44 -13.74 -2.04
C ARG A 67 -8.27 -14.46 -1.36
N SER A 68 -7.18 -13.75 -1.11
CA SER A 68 -6.03 -14.27 -0.38
C SER A 68 -6.37 -14.54 1.09
N MET A 69 -7.06 -13.60 1.76
CA MET A 69 -7.52 -13.75 3.13
C MET A 69 -8.50 -14.92 3.31
N GLU A 70 -9.35 -15.21 2.31
CA GLU A 70 -10.25 -16.36 2.32
C GLU A 70 -9.51 -17.70 2.40
N ARG A 71 -8.35 -17.77 1.79
CA ARG A 71 -7.55 -19.01 1.72
C ARG A 71 -6.56 -19.15 2.86
N HIS A 72 -6.05 -18.05 3.39
CA HIS A 72 -4.87 -18.05 4.26
C HIS A 72 -5.11 -17.47 5.65
N LEU A 73 -6.17 -16.66 5.85
CA LEU A 73 -6.45 -16.12 7.17
C LEU A 73 -7.28 -17.10 7.99
N HIS A 74 -6.65 -17.65 9.00
CA HIS A 74 -7.27 -18.55 9.99
C HIS A 74 -7.56 -17.81 11.30
N ALA A 75 -8.07 -18.54 12.31
CA ALA A 75 -8.30 -17.99 13.63
C ALA A 75 -6.98 -17.46 14.23
N CYS A 76 -7.06 -16.24 14.73
CA CYS A 76 -5.94 -15.50 15.30
C CYS A 76 -6.18 -15.24 16.79
N ASP A 77 -5.19 -14.67 17.44
CA ASP A 77 -5.30 -14.15 18.81
C ASP A 77 -4.94 -12.64 18.85
N THR A 78 -5.07 -12.04 20.01
CA THR A 78 -4.76 -10.61 20.22
C THR A 78 -3.26 -10.28 20.12
N GLN A 79 -2.39 -11.26 19.97
CA GLN A 79 -0.95 -11.08 19.74
C GLN A 79 -0.62 -11.13 18.23
N THR A 80 -1.62 -11.44 17.38
CA THR A 80 -1.52 -11.42 15.93
C THR A 80 -1.97 -10.08 15.39
N THR A 81 -1.15 -9.46 14.54
CA THR A 81 -1.51 -8.26 13.78
C THR A 81 -1.61 -8.60 12.29
N VAL A 82 -2.70 -8.23 11.65
CA VAL A 82 -2.85 -8.26 10.19
C VAL A 82 -2.57 -6.87 9.66
N LEU A 83 -1.58 -6.74 8.77
CA LEU A 83 -1.29 -5.50 8.04
C LEU A 83 -1.94 -5.56 6.66
N LEU A 84 -2.75 -4.55 6.34
CA LEU A 84 -3.37 -4.35 5.04
C LEU A 84 -2.69 -3.17 4.32
N GLY A 85 -2.20 -3.38 3.09
CA GLY A 85 -1.59 -2.33 2.28
C GLY A 85 -2.02 -2.47 0.82
N TYR A 86 -3.11 -1.78 0.45
CA TYR A 86 -3.73 -1.77 -0.88
C TYR A 86 -4.17 -0.36 -1.26
N GLY A 87 -4.30 -0.11 -2.55
CA GLY A 87 -4.80 1.14 -3.11
C GLY A 87 -4.03 1.61 -4.33
N GLY A 88 -2.74 1.33 -4.42
CA GLY A 88 -1.91 1.73 -5.57
C GLY A 88 -2.38 1.08 -6.87
N ASN A 89 -2.56 -0.24 -6.88
CA ASN A 89 -3.09 -0.93 -8.05
C ASN A 89 -4.61 -0.75 -8.21
N ASP A 90 -5.33 -0.49 -7.12
CA ASP A 90 -6.78 -0.25 -7.17
C ASP A 90 -7.11 1.03 -7.92
N CYS A 91 -6.35 2.10 -7.68
CA CYS A 91 -6.54 3.41 -8.33
C CYS A 91 -5.95 3.48 -9.75
N ASP A 92 -5.17 2.48 -10.17
CA ASP A 92 -4.51 2.47 -11.47
C ASP A 92 -5.49 2.14 -12.61
N TYR A 93 -5.07 2.41 -13.85
CA TYR A 93 -5.91 2.31 -15.03
C TYR A 93 -5.28 1.39 -16.08
N ASP A 94 -6.09 0.99 -17.07
CA ASP A 94 -5.59 0.44 -18.33
C ASP A 94 -5.05 1.58 -19.21
N TRP A 95 -3.76 1.88 -19.08
CA TRP A 95 -3.09 2.94 -19.82
C TRP A 95 -3.03 2.70 -21.33
N GLN A 96 -3.14 1.45 -21.78
CA GLN A 96 -3.25 1.15 -23.20
C GLN A 96 -4.61 1.58 -23.74
N ALA A 97 -5.68 1.23 -23.06
CA ALA A 97 -7.02 1.64 -23.44
C ALA A 97 -7.18 3.17 -23.47
N ILE A 98 -6.58 3.89 -22.49
CA ILE A 98 -6.57 5.35 -22.46
C ILE A 98 -5.80 5.92 -23.65
N SER A 99 -4.61 5.37 -23.95
CA SER A 99 -3.82 5.80 -25.12
C SER A 99 -4.54 5.56 -26.45
N ASP A 100 -5.33 4.50 -26.55
CA ASP A 100 -6.08 4.17 -27.75
C ASP A 100 -7.35 5.04 -27.93
N ALA A 101 -8.03 5.40 -26.83
CA ALA A 101 -9.26 6.17 -26.83
C ALA A 101 -9.28 7.27 -25.76
N PRO A 102 -8.47 8.35 -25.91
CA PRO A 102 -8.26 9.35 -24.85
C PRO A 102 -9.49 10.23 -24.56
N ASP A 103 -10.47 10.26 -25.43
CA ASP A 103 -11.72 11.02 -25.24
C ASP A 103 -12.86 10.17 -24.61
N ALA A 104 -12.60 8.88 -24.36
CA ALA A 104 -13.56 8.00 -23.73
C ALA A 104 -13.48 8.07 -22.20
N GLU A 105 -14.56 7.65 -21.53
CA GLU A 105 -14.53 7.43 -20.09
C GLU A 105 -13.76 6.13 -19.76
N HIS A 106 -12.82 6.22 -18.83
CA HIS A 106 -12.07 5.08 -18.33
C HIS A 106 -12.29 4.91 -16.82
N GLN A 107 -12.39 3.65 -16.41
CA GLN A 107 -12.58 3.31 -15.02
C GLN A 107 -11.25 2.81 -14.41
N PRO A 108 -10.98 3.10 -13.13
CA PRO A 108 -9.84 2.50 -12.43
C PRO A 108 -10.03 0.99 -12.29
N ASN A 109 -8.96 0.27 -12.00
CA ASN A 109 -9.01 -1.19 -11.80
C ASN A 109 -10.03 -1.59 -10.74
N VAL A 110 -10.21 -0.78 -9.70
CA VAL A 110 -11.25 -0.95 -8.68
C VAL A 110 -11.88 0.42 -8.40
N SER A 111 -13.17 0.57 -8.66
CA SER A 111 -13.87 1.83 -8.40
C SER A 111 -13.80 2.24 -6.93
N PRO A 112 -13.85 3.55 -6.59
CA PRO A 112 -13.81 4.02 -5.21
C PRO A 112 -14.86 3.36 -4.31
N GLN A 113 -16.07 3.17 -4.81
CA GLN A 113 -17.14 2.50 -4.06
C GLN A 113 -16.78 1.04 -3.75
N THR A 114 -16.34 0.29 -4.77
CA THR A 114 -15.92 -1.11 -4.61
C THR A 114 -14.70 -1.23 -3.70
N PHE A 115 -13.76 -0.27 -3.77
CA PHE A 115 -12.60 -0.20 -2.90
C PHE A 115 -13.01 -0.05 -1.43
N ILE A 116 -13.89 0.91 -1.11
CA ILE A 116 -14.42 1.12 0.25
C ILE A 116 -15.08 -0.15 0.79
N GLU A 117 -15.96 -0.77 0.00
CA GLU A 117 -16.69 -1.97 0.40
C GLU A 117 -15.75 -3.16 0.65
N SER A 118 -14.79 -3.35 -0.25
CA SER A 118 -13.80 -4.43 -0.15
C SER A 118 -12.85 -4.22 1.02
N PHE A 119 -12.39 -2.98 1.23
CA PHE A 119 -11.52 -2.64 2.36
C PHE A 119 -12.20 -2.86 3.70
N ARG A 120 -13.48 -2.45 3.80
CA ARG A 120 -14.33 -2.71 4.97
C ARG A 120 -14.46 -4.20 5.26
N LYS A 121 -14.71 -5.01 4.22
CA LYS A 121 -14.80 -6.48 4.36
C LYS A 121 -13.48 -7.08 4.84
N ALA A 122 -12.35 -6.62 4.29
CA ALA A 122 -11.02 -7.09 4.69
C ALA A 122 -10.72 -6.80 6.16
N ILE A 123 -10.99 -5.57 6.62
CA ILE A 123 -10.81 -5.20 8.03
C ILE A 123 -11.68 -6.08 8.95
N ARG A 124 -12.98 -6.20 8.64
CA ARG A 124 -13.89 -7.02 9.44
C ARG A 124 -13.45 -8.47 9.51
N ARG A 125 -13.08 -9.04 8.37
CA ARG A 125 -12.61 -10.43 8.31
C ARG A 125 -11.39 -10.67 9.22
N ALA A 126 -10.43 -9.73 9.26
CA ALA A 126 -9.28 -9.82 10.15
C ALA A 126 -9.68 -9.68 11.63
N GLN A 127 -10.57 -8.74 11.96
CA GLN A 127 -11.08 -8.55 13.32
C GLN A 127 -11.91 -9.74 13.79
N ASP A 128 -12.78 -10.30 12.94
CA ASP A 128 -13.61 -11.48 13.23
C ASP A 128 -12.75 -12.73 13.43
N ALA A 129 -11.57 -12.81 12.78
CA ALA A 129 -10.57 -13.84 13.01
C ALA A 129 -9.85 -13.71 14.38
N GLY A 130 -10.02 -12.59 15.08
CA GLY A 130 -9.41 -12.31 16.39
C GLY A 130 -8.11 -11.47 16.32
N ALA A 131 -7.68 -11.06 15.13
CA ALA A 131 -6.45 -10.29 14.96
C ALA A 131 -6.65 -8.79 15.27
N MET A 132 -5.56 -8.15 15.69
CA MET A 132 -5.42 -6.70 15.60
C MET A 132 -5.20 -6.32 14.13
N VAL A 133 -5.73 -5.17 13.70
CA VAL A 133 -5.58 -4.73 12.30
C VAL A 133 -4.77 -3.44 12.23
N ALA A 134 -3.78 -3.44 11.35
CA ALA A 134 -3.04 -2.26 10.92
C ALA A 134 -3.27 -2.01 9.43
N VAL A 135 -3.34 -0.75 9.05
CA VAL A 135 -3.47 -0.31 7.65
C VAL A 135 -2.28 0.57 7.30
N ALA A 136 -1.57 0.23 6.25
CA ALA A 136 -0.51 1.08 5.72
C ALA A 136 -1.13 2.17 4.82
N SER A 137 -0.75 3.42 5.07
CA SER A 137 -1.03 4.49 4.11
C SER A 137 -0.18 4.31 2.85
N LEU A 138 -0.64 4.81 1.70
CA LEU A 138 0.08 4.64 0.44
C LEU A 138 1.36 5.48 0.43
N VAL A 139 2.45 4.90 -0.02
CA VAL A 139 3.66 5.66 -0.38
C VAL A 139 3.29 6.67 -1.47
N PRO A 140 3.61 7.96 -1.32
CA PRO A 140 3.30 8.96 -2.35
C PRO A 140 4.08 8.64 -3.63
N LEU A 141 3.46 8.91 -4.79
CA LEU A 141 4.12 8.73 -6.08
C LEU A 141 4.78 10.03 -6.60
N ASP A 142 5.72 9.90 -7.54
CA ASP A 142 6.28 10.99 -8.34
C ASP A 142 5.53 11.04 -9.68
N SER A 143 4.65 12.02 -9.86
CA SER A 143 3.75 12.14 -11.01
C SER A 143 4.49 12.14 -12.34
N GLU A 144 5.59 12.89 -12.42
CA GLU A 144 6.38 13.03 -13.65
C GLU A 144 7.11 11.75 -14.05
N ARG A 145 7.69 11.05 -13.05
CA ARG A 145 8.33 9.74 -13.30
C ARG A 145 7.31 8.71 -13.70
N TYR A 146 6.17 8.68 -12.98
CA TYR A 146 5.12 7.71 -13.26
C TYR A 146 4.49 7.96 -14.63
N LEU A 147 4.20 9.22 -15.00
CA LEU A 147 3.72 9.55 -16.35
C LEU A 147 4.69 9.05 -17.44
N ARG A 148 6.00 9.32 -17.28
CA ARG A 148 7.00 8.79 -18.22
C ARG A 148 7.02 7.26 -18.26
N PHE A 149 6.82 6.60 -17.14
CA PHE A 149 6.81 5.14 -17.06
C PHE A 149 5.61 4.54 -17.79
N ILE A 150 4.40 5.02 -17.54
CA ILE A 150 3.17 4.53 -18.18
C ILE A 150 3.08 4.89 -19.66
N SER A 151 3.82 5.91 -20.09
CA SER A 151 3.91 6.32 -21.50
C SER A 151 4.87 5.46 -22.34
N LYS A 152 5.66 4.59 -21.72
CA LYS A 152 6.59 3.71 -22.47
C LYS A 152 5.81 2.78 -23.40
N GLY A 153 6.07 2.88 -24.72
CA GLY A 153 5.39 2.09 -25.74
C GLY A 153 3.95 2.53 -26.04
N ARG A 154 3.51 3.69 -25.52
CA ARG A 154 2.18 4.29 -25.69
C ARG A 154 2.30 5.76 -26.10
N ASP A 155 1.19 6.36 -26.54
CA ASP A 155 1.13 7.79 -26.79
C ASP A 155 0.95 8.58 -25.48
N GLY A 156 2.07 9.08 -24.91
CA GLY A 156 2.07 9.85 -23.69
C GLY A 156 1.31 11.18 -23.79
N GLY A 157 1.22 11.76 -25.01
CA GLY A 157 0.42 12.97 -25.24
C GLY A 157 -1.07 12.70 -25.08
N LYS A 158 -1.58 11.56 -25.58
CA LYS A 158 -2.95 11.14 -25.41
C LYS A 158 -3.27 10.80 -23.93
N ILE A 159 -2.33 10.12 -23.24
CA ILE A 159 -2.49 9.85 -21.81
C ILE A 159 -2.57 11.17 -21.04
N LEU A 160 -1.68 12.13 -21.30
CA LEU A 160 -1.69 13.43 -20.66
C LEU A 160 -2.94 14.25 -21.00
N HIS A 161 -3.43 14.16 -22.24
CA HIS A 161 -4.70 14.78 -22.65
C HIS A 161 -5.86 14.27 -21.79
N TRP A 162 -5.97 12.94 -21.60
CA TRP A 162 -7.02 12.34 -20.77
C TRP A 162 -6.89 12.74 -19.29
N LEU A 163 -5.65 12.77 -18.76
CA LEU A 163 -5.38 13.16 -17.36
C LEU A 163 -5.66 14.66 -17.10
N GLY A 164 -5.55 15.50 -18.11
CA GLY A 164 -5.57 16.97 -18.02
C GLY A 164 -4.20 17.54 -17.58
N ASP A 165 -3.60 16.99 -16.54
CA ASP A 165 -2.23 17.31 -16.09
C ASP A 165 -1.60 16.11 -15.37
N ALA A 166 -0.24 16.11 -15.28
CA ALA A 166 0.50 15.00 -14.66
C ALA A 166 0.17 14.81 -13.16
N GLU A 167 -0.12 15.91 -12.45
CA GLU A 167 -0.42 15.88 -11.02
C GLU A 167 -1.77 15.20 -10.71
N HIS A 168 -2.60 14.96 -11.72
CA HIS A 168 -3.82 14.16 -11.57
C HIS A 168 -3.49 12.76 -11.03
N LEU A 169 -2.39 12.16 -11.46
CA LEU A 169 -1.91 10.85 -10.95
C LEU A 169 -1.72 10.86 -9.43
N TYR A 170 -1.04 11.91 -8.92
CA TYR A 170 -0.83 12.07 -7.48
C TYR A 170 -2.16 12.33 -6.75
N ARG A 171 -2.99 13.27 -7.25
CA ARG A 171 -4.27 13.61 -6.60
C ARG A 171 -5.22 12.42 -6.55
N TRP A 172 -5.23 11.61 -7.60
CA TRP A 172 -6.06 10.41 -7.68
C TRP A 172 -5.59 9.32 -6.71
N GLN A 173 -4.28 9.07 -6.64
CA GLN A 173 -3.71 8.16 -5.65
C GLN A 173 -3.97 8.66 -4.21
N GLU A 174 -3.85 9.99 -3.96
CA GLU A 174 -4.17 10.57 -2.65
C GLU A 174 -5.63 10.36 -2.27
N TYR A 175 -6.53 10.41 -3.24
CA TYR A 175 -7.93 10.11 -2.97
C TYR A 175 -8.11 8.68 -2.43
N TYR A 176 -7.49 7.66 -3.05
CA TYR A 176 -7.52 6.29 -2.54
C TYR A 176 -6.81 6.14 -1.19
N ASN A 177 -5.68 6.82 -1.00
CA ASN A 177 -5.02 6.89 0.29
C ASN A 177 -5.97 7.40 1.38
N SER A 178 -6.68 8.49 1.10
CA SER A 178 -7.64 9.07 2.04
C SER A 178 -8.78 8.11 2.37
N LEU A 179 -9.29 7.35 1.39
CA LEU A 179 -10.31 6.33 1.61
C LEU A 179 -9.82 5.20 2.53
N ALA A 180 -8.60 4.67 2.28
CA ALA A 180 -8.00 3.63 3.12
C ALA A 180 -7.80 4.10 4.57
N VAL A 181 -7.27 5.31 4.76
CA VAL A 181 -7.06 5.92 6.08
C VAL A 181 -8.39 6.19 6.79
N GLN A 182 -9.42 6.65 6.07
CA GLN A 182 -10.76 6.84 6.65
C GLN A 182 -11.36 5.51 7.12
N MET A 183 -11.22 4.43 6.33
CA MET A 183 -11.66 3.10 6.74
C MET A 183 -10.90 2.63 7.98
N ALA A 184 -9.57 2.78 8.01
CA ALA A 184 -8.77 2.44 9.17
C ALA A 184 -9.26 3.14 10.45
N ARG A 185 -9.52 4.44 10.37
CA ARG A 185 -10.03 5.24 11.49
C ARG A 185 -11.44 4.82 11.91
N ALA A 186 -12.34 4.59 10.96
CA ALA A 186 -13.73 4.20 11.23
C ALA A 186 -13.84 2.84 11.95
N PHE A 187 -12.87 1.95 11.72
CA PHE A 187 -12.81 0.62 12.33
C PHE A 187 -11.82 0.51 13.50
N GLY A 188 -11.24 1.62 13.96
CA GLY A 188 -10.31 1.64 15.08
C GLY A 188 -8.99 0.90 14.79
N CYS A 189 -8.60 0.78 13.52
CA CYS A 189 -7.35 0.14 13.13
C CYS A 189 -6.15 1.04 13.43
N ARG A 190 -5.00 0.43 13.69
CA ARG A 190 -3.71 1.15 13.72
C ARG A 190 -3.36 1.62 12.31
N ILE A 191 -2.81 2.81 12.18
CA ILE A 191 -2.29 3.33 10.91
C ILE A 191 -0.76 3.26 10.94
N VAL A 192 -0.18 2.60 9.94
CA VAL A 192 1.24 2.67 9.61
C VAL A 192 1.40 3.79 8.57
N ASP A 193 1.81 4.96 9.02
CA ASP A 193 1.80 6.18 8.21
C ASP A 193 3.06 6.31 7.34
N LEU A 194 3.15 5.46 6.31
CA LEU A 194 4.22 5.50 5.31
C LEU A 194 4.23 6.84 4.57
N ARG A 195 3.03 7.36 4.23
CA ARG A 195 2.90 8.58 3.44
C ARG A 195 3.58 9.77 4.10
N SER A 196 3.26 10.03 5.37
CA SER A 196 3.86 11.15 6.09
C SER A 196 5.38 11.02 6.23
N ALA A 197 5.89 9.80 6.43
CA ALA A 197 7.32 9.55 6.51
C ALA A 197 8.04 9.96 5.21
N PHE A 198 7.49 9.57 4.06
CA PHE A 198 8.05 9.93 2.75
C PHE A 198 7.92 11.42 2.45
N LEU A 199 6.77 12.04 2.70
CA LEU A 199 6.50 13.45 2.43
C LEU A 199 7.35 14.41 3.27
N GLN A 200 7.76 14.01 4.47
CA GLN A 200 8.65 14.81 5.32
C GLN A 200 10.10 14.82 4.83
N SER A 201 10.47 13.86 3.97
CA SER A 201 11.84 13.78 3.44
C SER A 201 12.12 14.89 2.44
N ARG A 202 13.14 15.71 2.69
CA ARG A 202 13.63 16.69 1.71
C ARG A 202 14.24 16.04 0.47
N ASN A 203 14.66 14.78 0.59
CA ASN A 203 15.24 14.00 -0.51
C ASN A 203 14.23 12.98 -1.06
N PHE A 204 12.94 13.35 -1.10
CA PHE A 204 11.86 12.52 -1.61
C PHE A 204 12.16 11.83 -2.94
N PRO A 205 12.77 12.53 -3.96
CA PRO A 205 13.06 11.89 -5.23
C PRO A 205 14.02 10.69 -5.15
N ALA A 206 14.92 10.64 -4.15
CA ALA A 206 15.82 9.50 -3.96
C ALA A 206 15.17 8.29 -3.27
N LEU A 207 13.99 8.48 -2.68
CA LEU A 207 13.23 7.41 -2.03
C LEU A 207 12.43 6.56 -3.01
N LEU A 208 12.23 7.05 -4.26
CA LEU A 208 11.45 6.36 -5.29
C LEU A 208 12.34 5.91 -6.45
N CYS A 209 11.99 4.76 -6.97
CA CYS A 209 12.61 4.17 -8.16
C CYS A 209 12.29 4.96 -9.44
N PRO A 210 12.95 4.64 -10.58
CA PRO A 210 12.72 5.34 -11.86
C PRO A 210 11.29 5.28 -12.40
N ASP A 211 10.46 4.34 -11.93
CA ASP A 211 9.04 4.26 -12.29
C ASP A 211 8.16 5.26 -11.52
N GLY A 212 8.69 5.89 -10.48
CA GLY A 212 8.00 6.91 -9.69
C GLY A 212 7.00 6.37 -8.65
N ILE A 213 6.90 5.05 -8.47
CA ILE A 213 5.95 4.41 -7.55
C ILE A 213 6.59 3.45 -6.54
N HIS A 214 7.57 2.65 -6.96
CA HIS A 214 8.22 1.72 -6.05
C HIS A 214 9.31 2.41 -5.22
N PRO A 215 9.40 2.13 -3.92
CA PRO A 215 10.51 2.63 -3.11
C PRO A 215 11.86 2.04 -3.54
N THR A 216 12.91 2.85 -3.42
CA THR A 216 14.29 2.36 -3.44
C THR A 216 14.62 1.62 -2.14
N GLU A 217 15.79 0.99 -2.03
CA GLU A 217 16.27 0.42 -0.77
C GLU A 217 16.27 1.45 0.36
N GLN A 218 16.66 2.71 0.07
CA GLN A 218 16.60 3.82 1.02
C GLN A 218 15.14 4.13 1.40
N GLY A 219 14.21 4.09 0.44
CA GLY A 219 12.78 4.25 0.69
C GLY A 219 12.23 3.15 1.60
N TYR A 220 12.64 1.89 1.37
CA TYR A 220 12.25 0.78 2.24
C TYR A 220 12.87 0.87 3.63
N THR A 221 14.11 1.31 3.77
CA THR A 221 14.70 1.59 5.09
C THR A 221 13.83 2.58 5.88
N LEU A 222 13.36 3.65 5.23
CA LEU A 222 12.44 4.60 5.86
C LEU A 222 11.08 3.97 6.18
N ALA A 223 10.50 3.20 5.25
CA ALA A 223 9.22 2.52 5.45
C ALA A 223 9.27 1.55 6.64
N HIS A 224 10.33 0.76 6.77
CA HIS A 224 10.50 -0.20 7.85
C HIS A 224 10.67 0.47 9.22
N GLN A 225 11.15 1.71 9.29
CA GLN A 225 11.22 2.47 10.54
C GLN A 225 9.84 2.91 11.06
N THR A 226 8.81 2.85 10.23
CA THR A 226 7.43 3.20 10.61
C THR A 226 6.62 2.00 11.13
N LEU A 227 7.13 0.77 10.94
CA LEU A 227 6.52 -0.48 11.44
C LEU A 227 6.86 -0.72 12.90
#